data_bc1cad810694828d1eb40879e6e1d15d
#
_entry.id   bc1cad810694828d1eb40879e6e1d15d
#
_cell.length_a   1.000
_cell.length_b   1.000
_cell.length_c   1.000
_cell.angle_alpha   90.00
_cell.angle_beta   90.00
_cell.angle_gamma   90.00
#
_symmetry.space_group_name_H-M   'P 1'
#
loop_
_entity.id
_entity.type
_entity.pdbx_description
1 polymer ?
#
loop_
_entity_poly.entity_id
_entity_poly.type
_entity_poly.pdbx_seq_one_letter_code
_entity_poly.pdbx_strand_id
1 'polypeptide(L)'
;MTRVWCLLLVSAFVLQGCSHYHMGAGPLPTFSTLYISPTKNKTTIAQSQATLTTLVRSAFIKDGRVEVVNDQNDADATLTITLTNYRRDNAANREDDNGLARKFTLRLSATLSLRDNRTGKFLFQDRTVEVQREAFVDNGLGSVPFGEVNNQLQSEYNTFPLLADLLASKATHAVLDVW
;
A
#
# COMPACT_ATOMS: atom_id res chain seq x y z
N MET A 1 -3.38 58.11 -22.36
CA MET A 1 -4.23 56.94 -22.71
C MET A 1 -3.41 55.67 -22.92
N THR A 2 -2.23 55.72 -23.50
CA THR A 2 -1.35 54.57 -23.77
C THR A 2 -0.85 53.82 -22.51
N ARG A 3 -0.60 54.53 -21.41
CA ARG A 3 -0.11 53.91 -20.16
C ARG A 3 -1.15 53.03 -19.44
N VAL A 4 -2.42 53.34 -19.55
CA VAL A 4 -3.52 52.57 -18.97
C VAL A 4 -3.76 51.29 -19.76
N TRP A 5 -3.57 51.30 -21.06
CA TRP A 5 -3.72 50.13 -21.94
C TRP A 5 -2.59 49.12 -21.72
N CYS A 6 -1.36 49.56 -21.46
CA CYS A 6 -0.26 48.66 -21.09
C CYS A 6 -0.49 47.93 -19.74
N LEU A 7 -1.09 48.64 -18.76
CA LEU A 7 -1.39 48.01 -17.44
C LEU A 7 -2.52 46.96 -17.55
N LEU A 8 -3.52 47.18 -18.41
CA LEU A 8 -4.60 46.22 -18.67
C LEU A 8 -4.07 44.96 -19.43
N LEU A 9 -3.14 45.13 -20.36
CA LEU A 9 -2.53 44.01 -21.07
C LEU A 9 -1.64 43.16 -20.17
N VAL A 10 -0.89 43.75 -19.24
CA VAL A 10 -0.06 43.02 -18.26
C VAL A 10 -0.95 42.26 -17.25
N SER A 11 -2.08 42.84 -16.84
CA SER A 11 -3.05 42.19 -15.94
C SER A 11 -3.72 40.97 -16.58
N ALA A 12 -3.97 40.98 -17.88
CA ALA A 12 -4.55 39.85 -18.59
C ALA A 12 -3.61 38.65 -18.75
N PHE A 13 -2.28 38.89 -18.72
CA PHE A 13 -1.27 37.84 -18.82
C PHE A 13 -1.04 37.09 -17.50
N VAL A 14 -1.35 37.68 -16.35
CA VAL A 14 -1.16 37.07 -15.03
C VAL A 14 -2.26 36.08 -14.68
N LEU A 15 -3.40 36.09 -15.37
CA LEU A 15 -4.55 35.23 -15.13
C LEU A 15 -4.49 33.86 -15.86
N GLN A 16 -3.47 33.58 -16.65
CA GLN A 16 -3.34 32.31 -17.37
C GLN A 16 -2.53 31.24 -16.63
N GLY A 17 -2.07 31.49 -15.44
CA GLY A 17 -1.32 30.52 -14.65
C GLY A 17 -2.19 29.76 -13.67
N CYS A 18 -2.69 28.57 -14.00
CA CYS A 18 -3.10 27.46 -13.11
C CYS A 18 -4.15 26.52 -13.73
N SER A 19 -4.08 26.24 -15.03
CA SER A 19 -5.04 25.28 -15.61
C SER A 19 -4.53 23.82 -15.64
N HIS A 20 -3.42 23.51 -14.97
CA HIS A 20 -2.80 22.18 -14.99
C HIS A 20 -2.83 21.43 -13.65
N TYR A 21 -3.55 21.93 -12.66
CA TYR A 21 -3.73 21.20 -11.41
C TYR A 21 -5.05 20.42 -11.48
N HIS A 22 -4.98 19.18 -11.99
CA HIS A 22 -6.07 18.22 -11.84
C HIS A 22 -6.05 17.69 -10.43
N MET A 23 -6.84 18.30 -9.55
CA MET A 23 -7.29 17.64 -8.30
C MET A 23 -8.34 16.60 -8.70
N GLY A 24 -7.90 15.37 -8.95
CA GLY A 24 -8.80 14.27 -9.29
C GLY A 24 -8.07 12.95 -9.17
N ALA A 25 -8.82 11.87 -8.96
CA ALA A 25 -8.33 10.51 -9.12
C ALA A 25 -7.59 10.44 -10.46
N GLY A 26 -6.43 9.76 -10.51
CA GLY A 26 -5.66 9.54 -11.73
C GLY A 26 -6.52 9.02 -12.89
N PRO A 27 -5.95 8.88 -14.09
CA PRO A 27 -6.70 8.39 -15.24
C PRO A 27 -7.44 7.09 -14.88
N LEU A 28 -8.67 6.95 -15.38
CA LEU A 28 -9.48 5.78 -15.15
C LEU A 28 -8.80 4.54 -15.77
N PRO A 29 -8.79 3.42 -15.07
CA PRO A 29 -8.26 2.18 -15.62
C PRO A 29 -9.07 1.71 -16.85
N THR A 30 -8.47 0.90 -17.71
CA THR A 30 -9.10 0.35 -18.92
C THR A 30 -10.13 -0.75 -18.65
N PHE A 31 -10.32 -1.12 -17.40
CA PHE A 31 -11.27 -2.11 -16.91
C PHE A 31 -12.17 -1.49 -15.83
N SER A 32 -13.41 -1.91 -15.75
CA SER A 32 -14.40 -1.43 -14.78
C SER A 32 -14.66 -2.40 -13.65
N THR A 33 -14.53 -3.70 -13.89
CA THR A 33 -14.74 -4.75 -12.89
C THR A 33 -13.45 -5.52 -12.62
N LEU A 34 -13.15 -5.76 -11.33
CA LEU A 34 -11.92 -6.41 -10.88
C LEU A 34 -12.22 -7.59 -9.96
N TYR A 35 -11.72 -8.77 -10.33
CA TYR A 35 -11.64 -9.91 -9.43
C TYR A 35 -10.26 -9.94 -8.77
N ILE A 36 -10.25 -10.03 -7.44
CA ILE A 36 -9.03 -10.17 -6.64
C ILE A 36 -8.95 -11.61 -6.18
N SER A 37 -8.01 -12.36 -6.75
CA SER A 37 -7.79 -13.75 -6.37
C SER A 37 -7.26 -13.85 -4.92
N PRO A 38 -7.53 -14.95 -4.20
CA PRO A 38 -6.94 -15.17 -2.90
C PRO A 38 -5.42 -15.01 -2.96
N THR A 39 -4.86 -14.23 -2.03
CA THR A 39 -3.42 -13.93 -1.98
C THR A 39 -2.63 -15.22 -1.80
N LYS A 40 -1.60 -15.42 -2.62
CA LYS A 40 -0.66 -16.52 -2.47
C LYS A 40 0.43 -16.13 -1.47
N ASN A 41 0.81 -17.06 -0.60
CA ASN A 41 1.86 -16.81 0.40
C ASN A 41 3.06 -17.73 0.16
N LYS A 42 4.21 -17.16 -0.15
CA LYS A 42 5.51 -17.83 -0.25
C LYS A 42 6.44 -17.50 0.92
N THR A 43 5.91 -16.81 1.96
CA THR A 43 6.66 -16.40 3.13
C THR A 43 6.40 -17.35 4.32
N THR A 44 7.14 -17.15 5.40
CA THR A 44 7.01 -17.95 6.64
C THR A 44 5.86 -17.49 7.55
N ILE A 45 5.16 -16.38 7.21
CA ILE A 45 4.07 -15.88 8.06
C ILE A 45 2.83 -16.74 7.80
N ALA A 46 2.47 -17.57 8.75
CA ALA A 46 1.19 -18.25 8.75
C ALA A 46 0.03 -17.21 8.85
N GLN A 47 -1.15 -17.52 8.32
CA GLN A 47 -2.38 -16.71 8.41
C GLN A 47 -2.35 -15.33 7.70
N SER A 48 -1.26 -14.93 7.06
CA SER A 48 -1.17 -13.65 6.32
C SER A 48 -2.11 -13.56 5.12
N GLN A 49 -2.44 -14.71 4.54
CA GLN A 49 -3.19 -14.82 3.28
C GLN A 49 -4.61 -14.24 3.39
N ALA A 50 -5.40 -14.67 4.37
CA ALA A 50 -6.78 -14.23 4.54
C ALA A 50 -6.85 -12.74 4.90
N THR A 51 -6.01 -12.31 5.84
CA THR A 51 -5.92 -10.91 6.28
C THR A 51 -5.58 -9.99 5.11
N LEU A 52 -4.55 -10.31 4.33
CA LEU A 52 -4.15 -9.49 3.20
C LEU A 52 -5.21 -9.48 2.09
N THR A 53 -5.81 -10.63 1.77
CA THR A 53 -6.89 -10.69 0.77
C THR A 53 -8.05 -9.77 1.15
N THR A 54 -8.46 -9.78 2.41
CA THR A 54 -9.53 -8.91 2.91
C THR A 54 -9.16 -7.44 2.85
N LEU A 55 -7.94 -7.08 3.29
CA LEU A 55 -7.47 -5.69 3.29
C LEU A 55 -7.31 -5.14 1.87
N VAL A 56 -6.80 -5.94 0.94
CA VAL A 56 -6.69 -5.54 -0.47
C VAL A 56 -8.07 -5.30 -1.06
N ARG A 57 -9.03 -6.21 -0.88
CA ARG A 57 -10.41 -6.01 -1.36
C ARG A 57 -11.01 -4.73 -0.78
N SER A 58 -10.86 -4.51 0.52
CA SER A 58 -11.33 -3.30 1.19
C SER A 58 -10.69 -2.04 0.64
N ALA A 59 -9.39 -2.06 0.32
CA ALA A 59 -8.68 -0.91 -0.23
C ALA A 59 -9.20 -0.54 -1.63
N PHE A 60 -9.44 -1.51 -2.51
CA PHE A 60 -10.04 -1.27 -3.83
C PHE A 60 -11.49 -0.78 -3.75
N ILE A 61 -12.30 -1.36 -2.85
CA ILE A 61 -13.69 -0.91 -2.63
C ILE A 61 -13.70 0.54 -2.11
N LYS A 62 -12.79 0.89 -1.21
CA LYS A 62 -12.67 2.25 -0.66
C LYS A 62 -12.19 3.26 -1.70
N ASP A 63 -11.32 2.86 -2.62
CA ASP A 63 -10.84 3.71 -3.72
C ASP A 63 -11.98 4.05 -4.71
N GLY A 64 -12.81 3.07 -5.07
CA GLY A 64 -14.05 3.25 -5.82
C GLY A 64 -13.89 3.48 -7.32
N ARG A 65 -12.68 3.46 -7.89
CA ARG A 65 -12.44 3.61 -9.33
C ARG A 65 -12.85 2.38 -10.14
N VAL A 66 -12.88 1.22 -9.50
CA VAL A 66 -13.29 -0.07 -10.10
C VAL A 66 -14.25 -0.81 -9.15
N GLU A 67 -15.16 -1.56 -9.71
CA GLU A 67 -16.06 -2.44 -8.95
C GLU A 67 -15.36 -3.77 -8.65
N VAL A 68 -15.32 -4.17 -7.37
CA VAL A 68 -14.74 -5.45 -6.94
C VAL A 68 -15.81 -6.54 -6.94
N VAL A 69 -15.66 -7.48 -7.86
CA VAL A 69 -16.58 -8.62 -8.00
C VAL A 69 -16.09 -9.87 -7.26
N ASN A 70 -17.01 -10.82 -7.02
CA ASN A 70 -16.71 -12.06 -6.29
C ASN A 70 -16.42 -13.24 -7.21
N ASP A 71 -16.87 -13.18 -8.47
CA ASP A 71 -16.61 -14.21 -9.47
C ASP A 71 -15.65 -13.69 -10.53
N GLN A 72 -14.66 -14.51 -10.89
CA GLN A 72 -13.69 -14.19 -11.94
C GLN A 72 -14.35 -14.07 -13.32
N ASN A 73 -15.44 -14.78 -13.55
CA ASN A 73 -16.16 -14.75 -14.83
C ASN A 73 -16.89 -13.43 -15.06
N ASP A 74 -17.23 -12.70 -13.99
CA ASP A 74 -17.91 -11.41 -14.03
C ASP A 74 -16.91 -10.23 -14.10
N ALA A 75 -15.60 -10.52 -14.05
CA ALA A 75 -14.57 -9.52 -14.00
C ALA A 75 -13.94 -9.24 -15.36
N ASP A 76 -13.73 -7.95 -15.69
CA ASP A 76 -12.92 -7.53 -16.83
C ASP A 76 -11.43 -7.89 -16.63
N ALA A 77 -10.95 -7.77 -15.39
CA ALA A 77 -9.57 -8.06 -15.04
C ALA A 77 -9.45 -8.88 -13.76
N THR A 78 -8.36 -9.66 -13.67
CA THR A 78 -8.01 -10.46 -12.49
C THR A 78 -6.68 -10.00 -11.92
N LEU A 79 -6.68 -9.58 -10.65
CA LEU A 79 -5.47 -9.28 -9.89
C LEU A 79 -5.02 -10.50 -9.09
N THR A 80 -3.78 -10.90 -9.28
CA THR A 80 -3.10 -11.93 -8.48
C THR A 80 -2.01 -11.27 -7.65
N ILE A 81 -2.01 -11.53 -6.34
CA ILE A 81 -1.02 -11.04 -5.39
C ILE A 81 -0.30 -12.24 -4.79
N THR A 82 1.02 -12.19 -4.79
CA THR A 82 1.87 -13.22 -4.17
C THR A 82 2.81 -12.54 -3.18
N LEU A 83 2.69 -12.87 -1.90
CA LEU A 83 3.70 -12.51 -0.90
C LEU A 83 4.99 -13.26 -1.20
N THR A 84 6.08 -12.53 -1.38
CA THR A 84 7.36 -13.10 -1.82
C THR A 84 8.42 -13.08 -0.74
N ASN A 85 8.39 -12.06 0.12
CA ASN A 85 9.39 -11.92 1.18
C ASN A 85 8.81 -11.25 2.41
N TYR A 86 9.20 -11.77 3.58
CA TYR A 86 9.00 -11.13 4.88
C TYR A 86 10.31 -11.16 5.63
N ARG A 87 10.76 -10.01 6.06
CA ARG A 87 12.05 -9.85 6.72
C ARG A 87 11.94 -8.92 7.90
N ARG A 88 12.67 -9.27 8.94
CA ARG A 88 12.92 -8.42 10.09
C ARG A 88 14.38 -7.96 10.07
N ASP A 89 14.56 -6.65 10.03
CA ASP A 89 15.85 -6.01 10.18
C ASP A 89 15.95 -5.46 11.60
N ASN A 90 16.95 -5.88 12.36
CA ASN A 90 17.20 -5.28 13.66
C ASN A 90 17.76 -3.88 13.46
N ALA A 91 17.24 -2.89 14.17
CA ALA A 91 17.92 -1.61 14.26
C ALA A 91 19.26 -1.83 14.97
N ALA A 92 20.32 -1.21 14.45
CA ALA A 92 21.63 -1.25 15.10
C ALA A 92 21.46 -0.78 16.55
N ASN A 93 21.92 -1.59 17.52
CA ASN A 93 21.98 -1.18 18.92
C ASN A 93 22.84 0.08 19.00
N ARG A 94 22.27 1.19 19.46
CA ARG A 94 23.10 2.27 20.03
C ARG A 94 23.71 1.72 21.30
N GLU A 95 25.01 1.82 21.44
CA GLU A 95 25.75 1.35 22.63
C GLU A 95 25.30 2.01 23.94
N ASP A 96 24.55 3.12 23.84
CA ASP A 96 24.05 3.91 24.98
C ASP A 96 22.60 3.56 25.37
N ASP A 97 21.97 2.56 24.73
CA ASP A 97 20.57 2.22 25.00
C ASP A 97 20.50 1.32 26.23
N ASN A 98 20.04 1.88 27.34
CA ASN A 98 19.84 1.21 28.63
C ASN A 98 18.83 0.04 28.58
N GLY A 99 18.61 -0.58 27.44
CA GLY A 99 17.82 -1.79 27.28
C GLY A 99 16.30 -1.59 27.38
N LEU A 100 15.79 -0.37 27.28
CA LEU A 100 14.37 -0.07 27.55
C LEU A 100 13.44 -0.31 26.36
N ALA A 101 13.91 -0.20 25.13
CA ALA A 101 13.10 -0.56 23.98
C ALA A 101 14.00 -1.03 22.83
N ARG A 102 13.76 -2.21 22.31
CA ARG A 102 14.38 -2.67 21.06
C ARG A 102 13.47 -2.32 19.91
N LYS A 103 14.01 -1.56 18.97
CA LYS A 103 13.36 -1.19 17.72
C LYS A 103 13.82 -2.15 16.64
N PHE A 104 12.90 -2.66 15.83
CA PHE A 104 13.20 -3.40 14.62
C PHE A 104 12.27 -2.98 13.48
N THR A 105 12.70 -3.22 12.26
CA THR A 105 11.92 -2.88 11.06
C THR A 105 11.41 -4.17 10.44
N LEU A 106 10.10 -4.24 10.23
CA LEU A 106 9.45 -5.30 9.46
C LEU A 106 9.32 -4.85 8.02
N ARG A 107 9.71 -5.71 7.08
CA ARG A 107 9.55 -5.51 5.63
C ARG A 107 8.70 -6.61 5.05
N LEU A 108 7.74 -6.22 4.20
CA LEU A 108 6.87 -7.15 3.49
C LEU A 108 6.90 -6.80 2.01
N SER A 109 7.22 -7.79 1.18
CA SER A 109 7.25 -7.64 -0.28
C SER A 109 6.24 -8.58 -0.93
N ALA A 110 5.61 -8.09 -1.99
CA ALA A 110 4.70 -8.87 -2.82
C ALA A 110 4.92 -8.59 -4.30
N THR A 111 4.58 -9.56 -5.13
CA THR A 111 4.45 -9.37 -6.57
C THR A 111 2.99 -9.31 -6.96
N LEU A 112 2.67 -8.40 -7.87
CA LEU A 112 1.35 -8.15 -8.42
C LEU A 112 1.35 -8.51 -9.90
N SER A 113 0.33 -9.23 -10.36
CA SER A 113 0.10 -9.49 -11.78
C SER A 113 -1.36 -9.21 -12.10
N LEU A 114 -1.62 -8.39 -13.10
CA LEU A 114 -2.95 -8.00 -13.56
C LEU A 114 -3.18 -8.57 -14.96
N ARG A 115 -4.22 -9.37 -15.10
CA ARG A 115 -4.59 -10.01 -16.35
C ARG A 115 -5.94 -9.47 -16.84
N ASP A 116 -6.04 -9.11 -18.10
CA ASP A 116 -7.31 -8.84 -18.78
C ASP A 116 -7.99 -10.18 -19.11
N ASN A 117 -9.20 -10.38 -18.59
CA ASN A 117 -9.94 -11.65 -18.75
C ASN A 117 -10.53 -11.80 -20.16
N ARG A 118 -10.78 -10.70 -20.87
CA ARG A 118 -11.36 -10.72 -22.23
C ARG A 118 -10.32 -11.14 -23.27
N THR A 119 -9.10 -10.63 -23.15
CA THR A 119 -8.01 -10.92 -24.09
C THR A 119 -7.09 -12.03 -23.63
N GLY A 120 -7.13 -12.38 -22.33
CA GLY A 120 -6.25 -13.33 -21.70
C GLY A 120 -4.82 -12.83 -21.50
N LYS A 121 -4.50 -11.59 -21.87
CA LYS A 121 -3.17 -11.00 -21.77
C LYS A 121 -2.92 -10.34 -20.42
N PHE A 122 -1.66 -10.30 -20.01
CA PHE A 122 -1.28 -9.51 -18.84
C PHE A 122 -1.21 -8.02 -19.21
N LEU A 123 -1.87 -7.18 -18.43
CA LEU A 123 -1.70 -5.74 -18.46
C LEU A 123 -0.37 -5.35 -17.82
N PHE A 124 -0.01 -6.04 -16.74
CA PHE A 124 1.35 -6.11 -16.22
C PHE A 124 1.57 -7.43 -15.46
N GLN A 125 2.82 -7.84 -15.35
CA GLN A 125 3.22 -9.07 -14.68
C GLN A 125 4.40 -8.80 -13.75
N ASP A 126 4.39 -9.48 -12.59
CA ASP A 126 5.49 -9.51 -11.60
C ASP A 126 5.94 -8.12 -11.11
N ARG A 127 5.01 -7.15 -11.06
CA ARG A 127 5.28 -5.84 -10.46
C ARG A 127 5.50 -5.99 -8.97
N THR A 128 6.69 -5.62 -8.50
CA THR A 128 7.04 -5.73 -7.08
C THR A 128 6.59 -4.50 -6.31
N VAL A 129 5.97 -4.73 -5.16
CA VAL A 129 5.67 -3.72 -4.15
C VAL A 129 6.30 -4.15 -2.82
N GLU A 130 6.87 -3.19 -2.10
CA GLU A 130 7.46 -3.41 -0.79
C GLU A 130 7.01 -2.33 0.17
N VAL A 131 6.72 -2.72 1.40
CA VAL A 131 6.39 -1.83 2.50
C VAL A 131 7.22 -2.18 3.71
N GLN A 132 7.42 -1.19 4.60
CA GLN A 132 8.13 -1.39 5.86
C GLN A 132 7.43 -0.66 6.99
N ARG A 133 7.58 -1.20 8.19
CA ARG A 133 7.09 -0.58 9.42
C ARG A 133 8.00 -0.88 10.59
N GLU A 134 8.14 0.09 11.47
CA GLU A 134 8.88 -0.07 12.71
C GLU A 134 7.98 -0.75 13.75
N ALA A 135 8.58 -1.65 14.51
CA ALA A 135 7.98 -2.30 15.65
C ALA A 135 8.91 -2.18 16.86
N PHE A 136 8.32 -2.12 18.05
CA PHE A 136 9.04 -1.91 19.30
C PHE A 136 8.78 -3.08 20.23
N VAL A 137 9.83 -3.57 20.89
CA VAL A 137 9.74 -4.55 21.96
C VAL A 137 9.95 -3.81 23.26
N ASP A 138 8.94 -3.81 24.13
CA ASP A 138 9.07 -3.31 25.49
C ASP A 138 9.75 -4.40 26.35
N ASN A 139 10.88 -4.08 26.93
CA ASN A 139 11.65 -5.02 27.78
C ASN A 139 11.17 -5.05 29.23
N GLY A 140 10.07 -4.38 29.56
CA GLY A 140 9.45 -4.45 30.88
C GLY A 140 10.26 -3.86 32.04
N LEU A 141 11.30 -3.05 31.75
CA LEU A 141 12.13 -2.41 32.79
C LEU A 141 11.55 -1.12 33.36
N GLY A 142 10.37 -0.73 32.92
CA GLY A 142 9.65 0.45 33.42
C GLY A 142 8.32 0.09 34.05
N SER A 143 8.26 0.00 35.38
CA SER A 143 7.05 0.19 36.24
C SER A 143 5.73 -0.51 35.86
N VAL A 144 5.73 -1.60 35.09
CA VAL A 144 4.53 -2.40 34.83
C VAL A 144 4.56 -3.62 35.77
N PRO A 145 3.44 -3.94 36.48
CA PRO A 145 3.36 -5.16 37.28
C PRO A 145 3.63 -6.37 36.38
N PHE A 146 4.33 -7.35 36.94
CA PHE A 146 4.63 -8.64 36.32
C PHE A 146 3.46 -9.16 35.45
N GLY A 147 3.62 -9.23 34.12
CA GLY A 147 2.65 -9.91 33.27
C GLY A 147 2.59 -9.54 31.79
N GLU A 148 3.02 -8.37 31.38
CA GLU A 148 2.91 -7.94 29.96
C GLU A 148 4.26 -7.56 29.36
N VAL A 149 5.18 -8.51 29.32
CA VAL A 149 6.34 -8.38 28.44
C VAL A 149 5.83 -8.63 27.01
N ASN A 150 5.62 -7.56 26.24
CA ASN A 150 5.42 -7.68 24.80
C ASN A 150 6.71 -8.29 24.21
N ASN A 151 6.71 -9.60 24.11
CA ASN A 151 7.82 -10.28 23.48
C ASN A 151 7.84 -9.91 22.00
N GLN A 152 8.95 -10.10 21.35
CA GLN A 152 9.16 -9.77 19.95
C GLN A 152 8.08 -10.36 19.04
N LEU A 153 7.63 -11.59 19.30
CA LEU A 153 6.57 -12.25 18.53
C LEU A 153 5.23 -11.52 18.66
N GLN A 154 4.90 -11.03 19.84
CA GLN A 154 3.69 -10.25 20.07
C GLN A 154 3.74 -8.90 19.34
N SER A 155 4.90 -8.23 19.35
CA SER A 155 5.09 -6.98 18.61
C SER A 155 4.98 -7.19 17.10
N GLU A 156 5.52 -8.27 16.56
CA GLU A 156 5.35 -8.66 15.16
C GLU A 156 3.88 -8.93 14.83
N TYR A 157 3.20 -9.72 15.67
CA TYR A 157 1.79 -10.04 15.50
C TYR A 157 0.91 -8.78 15.49
N ASN A 158 1.15 -7.86 16.40
CA ASN A 158 0.40 -6.59 16.50
C ASN A 158 0.72 -5.64 15.34
N THR A 159 1.93 -5.68 14.78
CA THR A 159 2.38 -4.80 13.71
C THR A 159 1.98 -5.32 12.33
N PHE A 160 1.83 -6.64 12.17
CA PHE A 160 1.53 -7.26 10.88
C PHE A 160 0.26 -6.72 10.20
N PRO A 161 -0.90 -6.55 10.87
CA PRO A 161 -2.10 -5.99 10.24
C PRO A 161 -1.88 -4.59 9.66
N LEU A 162 -1.10 -3.75 10.35
CA LEU A 162 -0.76 -2.40 9.91
C LEU A 162 0.17 -2.42 8.69
N LEU A 163 1.09 -3.39 8.65
CA LEU A 163 1.99 -3.61 7.51
C LEU A 163 1.21 -4.12 6.29
N ALA A 164 0.25 -5.02 6.52
CA ALA A 164 -0.63 -5.55 5.48
C ALA A 164 -1.56 -4.48 4.90
N ASP A 165 -2.06 -3.55 5.72
CA ASP A 165 -2.86 -2.40 5.27
C ASP A 165 -2.05 -1.46 4.39
N LEU A 166 -0.80 -1.16 4.77
CA LEU A 166 0.12 -0.39 3.93
C LEU A 166 0.38 -1.08 2.59
N LEU A 167 0.55 -2.41 2.58
CA LEU A 167 0.74 -3.18 1.36
C LEU A 167 -0.51 -3.16 0.48
N ALA A 168 -1.70 -3.28 1.07
CA ALA A 168 -2.97 -3.20 0.37
C ALA A 168 -3.16 -1.85 -0.32
N SER A 169 -2.91 -0.75 0.40
CA SER A 169 -2.94 0.61 -0.16
C SER A 169 -1.92 0.78 -1.30
N LYS A 170 -0.67 0.37 -1.09
CA LYS A 170 0.37 0.46 -2.12
C LYS A 170 0.06 -0.41 -3.34
N ALA A 171 -0.54 -1.59 -3.15
CA ALA A 171 -0.99 -2.45 -4.23
C ALA A 171 -2.11 -1.79 -5.05
N THR A 172 -3.09 -1.15 -4.40
CA THR A 172 -4.17 -0.41 -5.06
C THR A 172 -3.62 0.72 -5.93
N HIS A 173 -2.72 1.55 -5.41
CA HIS A 173 -2.04 2.58 -6.18
C HIS A 173 -1.21 2.01 -7.33
N ALA A 174 -0.46 0.93 -7.10
CA ALA A 174 0.34 0.29 -8.15
C ALA A 174 -0.51 -0.29 -9.29
N VAL A 175 -1.77 -0.61 -9.04
CA VAL A 175 -2.72 -1.11 -10.05
C VAL A 175 -3.47 0.02 -10.74
N LEU A 176 -3.91 1.05 -10.01
CA LEU A 176 -4.85 2.05 -10.50
C LEU A 176 -4.20 3.35 -10.99
N ASP A 177 -2.97 3.68 -10.59
CA ASP A 177 -2.32 4.96 -10.91
C ASP A 177 -1.39 4.91 -12.14
N VAL A 178 -1.44 3.86 -12.93
CA VAL A 178 -0.47 3.60 -14.03
C VAL A 178 -1.05 3.82 -15.42
N TRP A 179 -2.26 4.32 -15.51
CA TRP A 179 -3.01 4.49 -16.78
C TRP A 179 -2.95 5.90 -17.33
#